data_34a851426bd5e5505f28c8f967fd2c12
#
_entry.id   34a851426bd5e5505f28c8f967fd2c12
#
_cell.length_a   1.000
_cell.length_b   1.000
_cell.length_c   1.000
_cell.angle_alpha   90.00
_cell.angle_beta   90.00
_cell.angle_gamma   90.00
#
_symmetry.space_group_name_H-M   'P 1'
#
loop_
_entity.id
_entity.type
_entity.pdbx_description
1 polymer ?
#
loop_
_entity_poly.entity_id
_entity_poly.type
_entity_poly.pdbx_seq_one_letter_code
_entity_poly.pdbx_strand_id
1 'polypeptide(L)'
;MKTLHLSTATDITLAVRIWGDDNILAPTLVMVHGFPDNSLVWQTIAEQLSTIFRVVAYDVRGAGDSSIPKATSAYKIRYLVEDLAAVINAVSPTEPIHLIGHDWGAIQCWEAVTTPLLAGRIASFTSISGPSLDHAAYWMRQGLTQGSMDDKRKILNQLIHSWYIAAFHFPLASQLTWRVAFNKWPQMFSPIQALNLEDFPTQASDGHHGVKLYRANFIERLFKPQPRHTTVPIQLVIPTQDKFVTPALFDYLGQWASR
;
A
#
# COMPACT_ATOMS: atom_id res chain seq x y z
N MET A 1 10.44 -3.13 -20.70
CA MET A 1 9.16 -2.92 -20.00
C MET A 1 8.02 -2.90 -21.00
N LYS A 2 6.94 -3.65 -20.73
CA LYS A 2 5.70 -3.66 -21.53
C LYS A 2 4.58 -3.08 -20.67
N THR A 3 3.73 -2.27 -21.24
CA THR A 3 2.55 -1.73 -20.55
C THR A 3 1.28 -2.28 -21.18
N LEU A 4 0.33 -2.68 -20.35
CA LEU A 4 -1.02 -3.07 -20.74
C LEU A 4 -2.07 -2.34 -19.90
N HIS A 5 -3.27 -2.20 -20.44
CA HIS A 5 -4.41 -1.63 -19.72
C HIS A 5 -5.42 -2.74 -19.45
N LEU A 6 -5.70 -2.97 -18.17
CA LEU A 6 -6.58 -4.04 -17.69
C LEU A 6 -7.89 -3.43 -17.19
N SER A 7 -9.00 -3.80 -17.83
CA SER A 7 -10.34 -3.43 -17.32
C SER A 7 -10.76 -4.39 -16.21
N THR A 8 -11.22 -3.83 -15.09
CA THR A 8 -11.74 -4.59 -13.95
C THR A 8 -13.26 -4.69 -13.99
N ALA A 9 -13.83 -5.54 -13.18
CA ALA A 9 -15.29 -5.72 -13.07
C ALA A 9 -16.03 -4.47 -12.54
N THR A 10 -15.30 -3.48 -12.03
CA THR A 10 -15.86 -2.21 -11.50
C THR A 10 -15.67 -1.03 -12.46
N ASP A 11 -15.52 -1.30 -13.77
CA ASP A 11 -15.26 -0.29 -14.82
C ASP A 11 -14.03 0.59 -14.56
N ILE A 12 -13.05 0.05 -13.87
CA ILE A 12 -11.74 0.67 -13.65
C ILE A 12 -10.75 0.08 -14.64
N THR A 13 -10.02 0.92 -15.34
CA THR A 13 -8.88 0.52 -16.16
C THR A 13 -7.61 0.74 -15.35
N LEU A 14 -6.81 -0.31 -15.16
CA LEU A 14 -5.53 -0.27 -14.48
C LEU A 14 -4.40 -0.28 -15.52
N ALA A 15 -3.42 0.60 -15.35
CA ALA A 15 -2.17 0.54 -16.10
C ALA A 15 -1.22 -0.44 -15.41
N VAL A 16 -0.84 -1.49 -16.13
CA VAL A 16 0.01 -2.58 -15.63
C VAL A 16 1.30 -2.61 -16.42
N ARG A 17 2.43 -2.60 -15.73
CA ARG A 17 3.78 -2.62 -16.30
C ARG A 17 4.44 -3.96 -15.99
N ILE A 18 5.09 -4.55 -17.00
CA ILE A 18 5.73 -5.86 -16.90
C ILE A 18 7.19 -5.76 -17.36
N TRP A 19 8.10 -6.26 -16.54
CA TRP A 19 9.51 -6.45 -16.84
C TRP A 19 9.82 -7.94 -16.85
N GLY A 20 10.71 -8.39 -17.73
CA GLY A 20 11.04 -9.81 -17.90
C GLY A 20 9.87 -10.63 -18.47
N ASP A 21 9.05 -10.04 -19.36
CA ASP A 21 7.87 -10.71 -19.96
C ASP A 21 8.26 -11.93 -20.82
N ASP A 22 9.51 -11.98 -21.31
CA ASP A 22 10.05 -13.10 -22.08
C ASP A 22 10.37 -14.33 -21.22
N ASN A 23 10.50 -14.15 -19.91
CA ASN A 23 10.81 -15.23 -18.97
C ASN A 23 9.54 -15.84 -18.39
N ILE A 24 8.81 -16.55 -19.25
CA ILE A 24 7.50 -17.16 -18.91
C ILE A 24 7.58 -18.26 -17.83
N LEU A 25 8.77 -18.82 -17.59
CA LEU A 25 9.01 -19.85 -16.57
C LEU A 25 9.43 -19.26 -15.22
N ALA A 26 9.79 -17.98 -15.17
CA ALA A 26 10.16 -17.32 -13.94
C ALA A 26 8.95 -17.14 -13.01
N PRO A 27 9.15 -17.23 -11.69
CA PRO A 27 8.12 -16.85 -10.73
C PRO A 27 7.62 -15.42 -10.96
N THR A 28 6.32 -15.22 -10.86
CA THR A 28 5.74 -13.88 -10.98
C THR A 28 5.85 -13.12 -9.66
N LEU A 29 6.40 -11.90 -9.73
CA LEU A 29 6.50 -10.96 -8.62
C LEU A 29 5.59 -9.77 -8.89
N VAL A 30 4.58 -9.55 -8.05
CA VAL A 30 3.68 -8.38 -8.14
C VAL A 30 4.07 -7.35 -7.11
N MET A 31 4.30 -6.11 -7.54
CA MET A 31 4.73 -4.99 -6.71
C MET A 31 3.66 -3.90 -6.67
N VAL A 32 3.27 -3.50 -5.47
CA VAL A 32 2.18 -2.54 -5.23
C VAL A 32 2.71 -1.30 -4.53
N HIS A 33 2.58 -0.15 -5.20
CA HIS A 33 3.05 1.14 -4.72
C HIS A 33 2.14 1.73 -3.63
N GLY A 34 2.67 2.70 -2.91
CA GLY A 34 1.97 3.45 -1.88
C GLY A 34 1.54 4.86 -2.32
N PHE A 35 1.24 5.68 -1.33
CA PHE A 35 0.83 7.06 -1.47
C PHE A 35 2.04 7.99 -1.23
N PRO A 36 2.23 9.03 -2.03
CA PRO A 36 1.46 9.50 -3.19
C PRO A 36 2.05 9.05 -4.55
N ASP A 37 2.66 7.88 -4.59
CA ASP A 37 3.41 7.38 -5.74
C ASP A 37 2.51 6.69 -6.78
N ASN A 38 3.16 6.18 -7.83
CA ASN A 38 2.62 5.27 -8.84
C ASN A 38 3.59 4.10 -9.07
N SER A 39 3.28 3.20 -9.99
CA SER A 39 4.10 1.99 -10.20
C SER A 39 5.52 2.25 -10.70
N LEU A 40 5.82 3.44 -11.22
CA LEU A 40 7.18 3.78 -11.67
C LEU A 40 8.18 3.88 -10.51
N VAL A 41 7.73 4.06 -9.27
CA VAL A 41 8.62 3.98 -8.09
C VAL A 41 9.39 2.66 -8.02
N TRP A 42 8.87 1.62 -8.63
CA TRP A 42 9.47 0.29 -8.69
C TRP A 42 10.45 0.09 -9.84
N GLN A 43 10.54 1.03 -10.79
CA GLN A 43 11.24 0.80 -12.07
C GLN A 43 12.66 0.27 -11.88
N THR A 44 13.50 0.96 -11.11
CA THR A 44 14.90 0.57 -10.91
C THR A 44 15.05 -0.83 -10.31
N ILE A 45 14.22 -1.14 -9.30
CA ILE A 45 14.24 -2.46 -8.64
C ILE A 45 13.65 -3.53 -9.57
N ALA A 46 12.58 -3.20 -10.30
CA ALA A 46 11.95 -4.11 -11.25
C ALA A 46 12.88 -4.50 -12.39
N GLU A 47 13.67 -3.57 -12.91
CA GLU A 47 14.70 -3.84 -13.93
C GLU A 47 15.76 -4.82 -13.42
N GLN A 48 16.23 -4.65 -12.18
CA GLN A 48 17.20 -5.56 -11.57
C GLN A 48 16.61 -6.94 -11.32
N LEU A 49 15.41 -7.02 -10.77
CA LEU A 49 14.75 -8.28 -10.44
C LEU A 49 14.21 -9.02 -11.66
N SER A 50 14.04 -8.36 -12.80
CA SER A 50 13.53 -8.97 -14.02
C SER A 50 14.45 -10.04 -14.63
N THR A 51 15.68 -10.12 -14.15
CA THR A 51 16.62 -11.20 -14.50
C THR A 51 16.25 -12.55 -13.85
N ILE A 52 15.47 -12.52 -12.75
CA ILE A 52 15.14 -13.70 -11.93
C ILE A 52 13.63 -13.92 -11.90
N PHE A 53 12.84 -12.84 -11.93
CA PHE A 53 11.39 -12.87 -11.84
C PHE A 53 10.75 -12.26 -13.09
N ARG A 54 9.54 -12.66 -13.37
CA ARG A 54 8.63 -11.87 -14.19
C ARG A 54 7.99 -10.83 -13.27
N VAL A 55 8.47 -9.59 -13.34
CA VAL A 55 8.07 -8.52 -12.42
C VAL A 55 6.88 -7.77 -13.00
N VAL A 56 5.87 -7.55 -12.19
CA VAL A 56 4.65 -6.82 -12.53
C VAL A 56 4.43 -5.73 -11.49
N ALA A 57 4.20 -4.50 -11.94
CA ALA A 57 3.70 -3.43 -11.10
C ALA A 57 2.51 -2.75 -11.78
N TYR A 58 1.57 -2.22 -11.02
CA TYR A 58 0.43 -1.53 -11.59
C TYR A 58 0.15 -0.23 -10.84
N ASP A 59 -0.40 0.74 -11.55
CA ASP A 59 -0.90 1.96 -10.93
C ASP A 59 -2.22 1.63 -10.23
N VAL A 60 -2.26 1.84 -8.91
CA VAL A 60 -3.50 1.68 -8.13
C VAL A 60 -4.54 2.68 -8.63
N ARG A 61 -5.83 2.30 -8.56
CA ARG A 61 -6.92 3.23 -8.95
C ARG A 61 -6.71 4.62 -8.36
N GLY A 62 -6.78 5.65 -9.18
CA GLY A 62 -6.57 7.04 -8.80
C GLY A 62 -5.14 7.51 -8.86
N ALA A 63 -4.20 6.68 -9.30
CA ALA A 63 -2.79 7.02 -9.48
C ALA A 63 -2.30 6.73 -10.92
N GLY A 64 -1.25 7.42 -11.32
CA GLY A 64 -0.57 7.24 -12.59
C GLY A 64 -1.50 7.29 -13.80
N ASP A 65 -1.41 6.26 -14.63
CA ASP A 65 -2.20 6.11 -15.86
C ASP A 65 -3.49 5.29 -15.64
N SER A 66 -3.81 4.92 -14.38
CA SER A 66 -5.04 4.21 -14.03
C SER A 66 -6.25 5.13 -13.92
N SER A 67 -7.45 4.55 -14.07
CA SER A 67 -8.71 5.28 -13.91
C SER A 67 -8.83 5.98 -12.57
N ILE A 68 -9.37 7.19 -12.55
CA ILE A 68 -9.57 8.02 -11.37
C ILE A 68 -11.05 8.01 -10.95
N PRO A 69 -11.45 7.20 -9.95
CA PRO A 69 -12.82 7.19 -9.47
C PRO A 69 -13.22 8.53 -8.82
N LYS A 70 -14.44 9.00 -9.11
CA LYS A 70 -14.96 10.24 -8.51
C LYS A 70 -15.32 10.06 -7.04
N ALA A 71 -16.03 8.98 -6.70
CA ALA A 71 -16.55 8.73 -5.36
C ALA A 71 -15.45 8.25 -4.40
N THR A 72 -15.40 8.80 -3.18
CA THR A 72 -14.49 8.35 -2.13
C THR A 72 -14.72 6.88 -1.77
N SER A 73 -15.96 6.41 -1.79
CA SER A 73 -16.31 5.01 -1.51
C SER A 73 -15.67 4.01 -2.47
N ALA A 74 -15.31 4.43 -3.68
CA ALA A 74 -14.61 3.59 -4.64
C ALA A 74 -13.15 3.28 -4.26
N TYR A 75 -12.61 3.97 -3.24
CA TYR A 75 -11.26 3.74 -2.71
C TYR A 75 -11.26 2.83 -1.46
N LYS A 76 -12.36 2.15 -1.15
CA LYS A 76 -12.40 1.15 -0.06
C LYS A 76 -11.44 0.01 -0.37
N ILE A 77 -10.72 -0.46 0.65
CA ILE A 77 -9.68 -1.52 0.52
C ILE A 77 -10.22 -2.75 -0.22
N ARG A 78 -11.48 -3.14 -0.01
CA ARG A 78 -12.08 -4.28 -0.74
C ARG A 78 -11.95 -4.15 -2.25
N TYR A 79 -12.15 -2.96 -2.80
CA TYR A 79 -12.03 -2.72 -4.24
C TYR A 79 -10.58 -2.73 -4.72
N LEU A 80 -9.63 -2.30 -3.86
CA LEU A 80 -8.21 -2.40 -4.14
C LEU A 80 -7.77 -3.87 -4.21
N VAL A 81 -8.34 -4.73 -3.35
CA VAL A 81 -8.09 -6.18 -3.38
C VAL A 81 -8.72 -6.83 -4.61
N GLU A 82 -9.90 -6.40 -5.03
CA GLU A 82 -10.52 -6.84 -6.29
C GLU A 82 -9.67 -6.45 -7.51
N ASP A 83 -9.11 -5.25 -7.53
CA ASP A 83 -8.16 -4.82 -8.55
C ASP A 83 -6.90 -5.68 -8.57
N LEU A 84 -6.29 -5.90 -7.41
CA LEU A 84 -5.13 -6.78 -7.28
C LEU A 84 -5.44 -8.21 -7.76
N ALA A 85 -6.61 -8.73 -7.44
CA ALA A 85 -7.06 -10.03 -7.91
C ALA A 85 -7.20 -10.07 -9.44
N ALA A 86 -7.73 -9.00 -10.05
CA ALA A 86 -7.81 -8.88 -11.50
C ALA A 86 -6.41 -8.87 -12.15
N VAL A 87 -5.46 -8.12 -11.56
CA VAL A 87 -4.07 -8.10 -12.02
C VAL A 87 -3.44 -9.50 -11.91
N ILE A 88 -3.54 -10.15 -10.74
CA ILE A 88 -3.00 -11.49 -10.52
C ILE A 88 -3.58 -12.50 -11.53
N ASN A 89 -4.88 -12.46 -11.75
CA ASN A 89 -5.53 -13.38 -12.71
C ASN A 89 -5.09 -13.14 -14.16
N ALA A 90 -4.82 -11.89 -14.52
CA ALA A 90 -4.36 -11.54 -15.86
C ALA A 90 -2.89 -11.93 -16.12
N VAL A 91 -2.03 -11.82 -15.11
CA VAL A 91 -0.58 -12.04 -15.28
C VAL A 91 -0.11 -13.42 -14.85
N SER A 92 -0.83 -14.09 -13.97
CA SER A 92 -0.52 -15.44 -13.48
C SER A 92 -1.82 -16.19 -13.21
N PRO A 93 -2.53 -16.70 -14.23
CA PRO A 93 -3.88 -17.27 -14.07
C PRO A 93 -3.91 -18.53 -13.19
N THR A 94 -2.86 -19.32 -13.15
CA THR A 94 -2.82 -20.62 -12.45
C THR A 94 -1.85 -20.64 -11.28
N GLU A 95 -0.68 -20.02 -11.43
CA GLU A 95 0.39 -20.12 -10.44
C GLU A 95 0.28 -19.05 -9.35
N PRO A 96 0.63 -19.37 -8.09
CA PRO A 96 0.77 -18.40 -7.03
C PRO A 96 1.88 -17.39 -7.33
N ILE A 97 1.67 -16.15 -6.89
CA ILE A 97 2.63 -15.06 -7.09
C ILE A 97 3.36 -14.71 -5.79
N HIS A 98 4.54 -14.10 -5.92
CA HIS A 98 5.16 -13.36 -4.83
C HIS A 98 4.64 -11.92 -4.82
N LEU A 99 4.38 -11.37 -3.63
CA LEU A 99 3.76 -10.07 -3.47
C LEU A 99 4.68 -9.14 -2.68
N ILE A 100 4.89 -7.93 -3.17
CA ILE A 100 5.55 -6.85 -2.44
C ILE A 100 4.62 -5.65 -2.38
N GLY A 101 4.46 -5.06 -1.21
CA GLY A 101 3.71 -3.82 -1.05
C GLY A 101 4.50 -2.81 -0.22
N HIS A 102 4.42 -1.54 -0.60
CA HIS A 102 4.98 -0.42 0.14
C HIS A 102 3.86 0.54 0.56
N ASP A 103 3.90 1.04 1.80
CA ASP A 103 2.94 2.01 2.35
C ASP A 103 1.47 1.57 2.13
N TRP A 104 0.63 2.34 1.41
CA TRP A 104 -0.74 1.94 1.05
C TRP A 104 -0.79 0.66 0.21
N GLY A 105 0.25 0.39 -0.58
CA GLY A 105 0.42 -0.89 -1.27
C GLY A 105 0.54 -2.05 -0.29
N ALA A 106 1.31 -1.89 0.79
CA ALA A 106 1.39 -2.91 1.85
C ALA A 106 0.06 -3.04 2.60
N ILE A 107 -0.62 -1.93 2.91
CA ILE A 107 -1.91 -1.93 3.61
C ILE A 107 -2.95 -2.76 2.83
N GLN A 108 -3.09 -2.56 1.51
CA GLN A 108 -4.02 -3.35 0.72
C GLN A 108 -3.57 -4.81 0.54
N CYS A 109 -2.27 -5.07 0.48
CA CYS A 109 -1.73 -6.43 0.42
C CYS A 109 -1.99 -7.21 1.71
N TRP A 110 -1.97 -6.57 2.89
CA TRP A 110 -2.41 -7.19 4.14
C TRP A 110 -3.87 -7.66 4.09
N GLU A 111 -4.76 -6.87 3.51
CA GLU A 111 -6.14 -7.32 3.27
C GLU A 111 -6.18 -8.50 2.31
N ALA A 112 -5.38 -8.47 1.22
CA ALA A 112 -5.32 -9.51 0.21
C ALA A 112 -4.90 -10.87 0.77
N VAL A 113 -3.86 -10.92 1.63
CA VAL A 113 -3.36 -12.17 2.22
C VAL A 113 -4.24 -12.72 3.35
N THR A 114 -5.22 -11.94 3.82
CA THR A 114 -6.14 -12.32 4.90
C THR A 114 -7.57 -12.53 4.43
N THR A 115 -7.85 -12.36 3.13
CA THR A 115 -9.18 -12.58 2.54
C THR A 115 -9.25 -13.89 1.78
N PRO A 116 -10.40 -14.59 1.78
CA PRO A 116 -10.60 -15.80 0.98
C PRO A 116 -10.45 -15.60 -0.54
N LEU A 117 -10.66 -14.37 -1.03
CA LEU A 117 -10.65 -14.05 -2.46
C LEU A 117 -9.34 -14.48 -3.16
N LEU A 118 -8.21 -14.36 -2.47
CA LEU A 118 -6.89 -14.70 -2.99
C LEU A 118 -6.25 -15.90 -2.26
N ALA A 119 -7.05 -16.73 -1.61
CA ALA A 119 -6.56 -17.93 -0.94
C ALA A 119 -5.82 -18.85 -1.95
N GLY A 120 -4.59 -19.24 -1.61
CA GLY A 120 -3.74 -20.09 -2.45
C GLY A 120 -3.09 -19.38 -3.66
N ARG A 121 -3.39 -18.09 -3.89
CA ARG A 121 -2.85 -17.30 -5.01
C ARG A 121 -1.59 -16.49 -4.67
N ILE A 122 -1.21 -16.44 -3.40
CA ILE A 122 -0.04 -15.68 -2.92
C ILE A 122 0.91 -16.65 -2.22
N ALA A 123 2.10 -16.82 -2.76
CA ALA A 123 3.15 -17.70 -2.23
C ALA A 123 3.92 -17.06 -1.08
N SER A 124 4.15 -15.76 -1.13
CA SER A 124 4.78 -14.97 -0.05
C SER A 124 4.40 -13.50 -0.17
N PHE A 125 4.50 -12.77 0.94
CA PHE A 125 4.25 -11.34 0.97
C PHE A 125 5.38 -10.60 1.70
N THR A 126 5.95 -9.59 1.05
CA THR A 126 6.89 -8.63 1.66
C THR A 126 6.17 -7.32 1.90
N SER A 127 6.01 -6.94 3.17
CA SER A 127 5.40 -5.67 3.60
C SER A 127 6.50 -4.67 3.94
N ILE A 128 6.50 -3.54 3.24
CA ILE A 128 7.46 -2.45 3.45
C ILE A 128 6.70 -1.25 4.01
N SER A 129 7.02 -0.84 5.23
CA SER A 129 6.51 0.40 5.87
C SER A 129 4.97 0.58 5.83
N GLY A 130 4.20 -0.51 5.84
CA GLY A 130 2.73 -0.45 5.79
C GLY A 130 2.09 -1.57 6.61
N PRO A 131 1.59 -1.28 7.84
CA PRO A 131 0.87 -2.26 8.64
C PRO A 131 -0.55 -2.47 8.13
N SER A 132 -1.16 -3.60 8.47
CA SER A 132 -2.62 -3.72 8.36
C SER A 132 -3.30 -2.68 9.25
N LEU A 133 -4.31 -1.97 8.72
CA LEU A 133 -5.08 -1.01 9.52
C LEU A 133 -5.81 -1.68 10.68
N ASP A 134 -6.27 -2.91 10.49
CA ASP A 134 -6.92 -3.69 11.54
C ASP A 134 -5.90 -4.07 12.65
N HIS A 135 -4.70 -4.51 12.28
CA HIS A 135 -3.66 -4.84 13.26
C HIS A 135 -3.22 -3.60 14.04
N ALA A 136 -3.05 -2.46 13.37
CA ALA A 136 -2.72 -1.19 14.02
C ALA A 136 -3.82 -0.76 15.01
N ALA A 137 -5.10 -0.94 14.67
CA ALA A 137 -6.21 -0.65 15.56
C ALA A 137 -6.24 -1.59 16.78
N TYR A 138 -5.97 -2.89 16.59
CA TYR A 138 -5.83 -3.83 17.71
C TYR A 138 -4.65 -3.48 18.61
N TRP A 139 -3.48 -3.18 18.04
CA TRP A 139 -2.30 -2.74 18.78
C TRP A 139 -2.60 -1.51 19.65
N MET A 140 -3.26 -0.49 19.10
CA MET A 140 -3.64 0.70 19.86
C MET A 140 -4.61 0.37 20.99
N ARG A 141 -5.66 -0.43 20.72
CA ARG A 141 -6.64 -0.82 21.74
C ARG A 141 -6.00 -1.60 22.87
N GLN A 142 -5.21 -2.62 22.56
CA GLN A 142 -4.54 -3.46 23.55
C GLN A 142 -3.56 -2.63 24.38
N GLY A 143 -2.75 -1.81 23.75
CA GLY A 143 -1.79 -0.96 24.45
C GLY A 143 -2.46 0.10 25.35
N LEU A 144 -3.61 0.67 24.94
CA LEU A 144 -4.33 1.65 25.76
C LEU A 144 -5.05 1.00 26.94
N THR A 145 -5.62 -0.22 26.78
CA THR A 145 -6.47 -0.86 27.79
C THR A 145 -5.67 -1.76 28.76
N GLN A 146 -4.67 -2.46 28.26
CA GLN A 146 -3.92 -3.50 28.99
C GLN A 146 -2.40 -3.27 28.98
N GLY A 147 -1.92 -2.32 28.17
CA GLY A 147 -0.51 -2.06 27.98
C GLY A 147 0.14 -1.31 29.15
N SER A 148 1.45 -1.42 29.21
CA SER A 148 2.32 -0.68 30.12
C SER A 148 2.33 0.82 29.82
N MET A 149 2.98 1.62 30.66
CA MET A 149 3.21 3.03 30.38
C MET A 149 4.10 3.23 29.15
N ASP A 150 4.98 2.29 28.85
CA ASP A 150 5.80 2.31 27.62
C ASP A 150 4.95 2.10 26.37
N ASP A 151 4.01 1.16 26.39
CA ASP A 151 3.08 0.93 25.28
C ASP A 151 2.23 2.19 25.00
N LYS A 152 1.75 2.86 26.05
CA LYS A 152 1.01 4.11 25.93
C LYS A 152 1.86 5.23 25.33
N ARG A 153 3.15 5.29 25.69
CA ARG A 153 4.10 6.26 25.12
C ARG A 153 4.35 5.97 23.64
N LYS A 154 4.52 4.70 23.24
CA LYS A 154 4.66 4.28 21.84
C LYS A 154 3.43 4.66 21.01
N ILE A 155 2.24 4.45 21.54
CA ILE A 155 0.98 4.84 20.89
C ILE A 155 0.91 6.37 20.72
N LEU A 156 1.20 7.14 21.76
CA LEU A 156 1.21 8.59 21.66
C LEU A 156 2.23 9.08 20.61
N ASN A 157 3.42 8.49 20.59
CA ASN A 157 4.43 8.78 19.58
C ASN A 157 3.90 8.51 18.17
N GLN A 158 3.25 7.34 17.93
CA GLN A 158 2.65 7.04 16.63
C GLN A 158 1.55 8.03 16.25
N LEU A 159 0.69 8.43 17.18
CA LEU A 159 -0.36 9.42 16.91
C LEU A 159 0.23 10.77 16.48
N ILE A 160 1.34 11.18 17.09
CA ILE A 160 2.08 12.39 16.69
C ILE A 160 2.59 12.26 15.25
N HIS A 161 3.14 11.11 14.87
CA HIS A 161 3.61 10.84 13.49
C HIS A 161 2.45 10.73 12.48
N SER A 162 1.25 10.42 12.97
CA SER A 162 0.03 10.21 12.14
C SER A 162 -0.86 11.46 12.04
N TRP A 163 -0.41 12.64 12.49
CA TRP A 163 -1.21 13.89 12.49
C TRP A 163 -1.81 14.22 11.11
N TYR A 164 -1.07 13.92 10.04
CA TYR A 164 -1.47 14.19 8.66
C TYR A 164 -2.74 13.42 8.24
N ILE A 165 -2.99 12.25 8.86
CA ILE A 165 -4.20 11.46 8.61
C ILE A 165 -5.44 12.26 9.01
N ALA A 166 -5.41 12.93 10.16
CA ALA A 166 -6.49 13.83 10.59
C ALA A 166 -6.66 14.99 9.59
N ALA A 167 -5.54 15.59 9.15
CA ALA A 167 -5.56 16.67 8.16
C ALA A 167 -6.21 16.23 6.83
N PHE A 168 -5.96 15.00 6.38
CA PHE A 168 -6.55 14.46 5.15
C PHE A 168 -8.08 14.25 5.23
N HIS A 169 -8.66 14.17 6.42
CA HIS A 169 -10.11 14.10 6.60
C HIS A 169 -10.80 15.46 6.43
N PHE A 170 -10.07 16.57 6.41
CA PHE A 170 -10.64 17.88 6.10
C PHE A 170 -10.63 18.13 4.58
N PRO A 171 -11.79 18.10 3.89
CA PRO A 171 -11.86 18.08 2.43
C PRO A 171 -11.17 19.25 1.75
N LEU A 172 -11.47 20.47 2.19
CA LEU A 172 -10.93 21.70 1.60
C LEU A 172 -9.43 21.87 1.86
N ALA A 173 -8.96 21.54 3.06
CA ALA A 173 -7.55 21.68 3.43
C ALA A 173 -6.67 20.76 2.58
N SER A 174 -7.02 19.48 2.48
CA SER A 174 -6.21 18.52 1.72
C SER A 174 -6.19 18.81 0.22
N GLN A 175 -7.34 19.20 -0.37
CA GLN A 175 -7.41 19.53 -1.79
C GLN A 175 -6.59 20.78 -2.14
N LEU A 176 -6.68 21.82 -1.32
CA LEU A 176 -5.91 23.05 -1.52
C LEU A 176 -4.41 22.79 -1.29
N THR A 177 -4.07 22.03 -0.27
CA THR A 177 -2.67 21.69 0.04
C THR A 177 -2.02 20.94 -1.12
N TRP A 178 -2.68 19.93 -1.70
CA TRP A 178 -2.14 19.22 -2.87
C TRP A 178 -2.04 20.09 -4.11
N ARG A 179 -2.96 21.01 -4.32
CA ARG A 179 -2.88 21.95 -5.47
C ARG A 179 -1.77 22.98 -5.35
N VAL A 180 -1.48 23.45 -4.12
CA VAL A 180 -0.60 24.61 -3.91
C VAL A 180 0.77 24.21 -3.39
N ALA A 181 0.86 23.25 -2.48
CA ALA A 181 2.10 22.91 -1.79
C ALA A 181 2.77 21.64 -2.31
N PHE A 182 2.01 20.68 -2.83
CA PHE A 182 2.53 19.36 -3.15
C PHE A 182 2.91 19.13 -4.62
N ASN A 183 2.81 20.10 -5.49
CA ASN A 183 3.59 20.09 -6.74
C ASN A 183 5.11 19.98 -6.49
N LYS A 184 5.54 20.14 -5.23
CA LYS A 184 6.93 20.06 -4.78
C LYS A 184 7.13 19.00 -3.69
N TRP A 185 6.28 17.95 -3.68
CA TRP A 185 6.37 16.87 -2.70
C TRP A 185 7.80 16.34 -2.53
N PRO A 186 8.52 15.93 -3.61
CA PRO A 186 9.88 15.44 -3.46
C PRO A 186 10.80 16.45 -2.81
N GLN A 187 10.73 17.72 -3.23
CA GLN A 187 11.60 18.78 -2.68
C GLN A 187 11.28 19.09 -1.22
N MET A 188 10.02 18.97 -0.80
CA MET A 188 9.61 19.25 0.59
C MET A 188 9.99 18.11 1.53
N PHE A 189 9.89 16.85 1.10
CA PHE A 189 10.09 15.68 1.96
C PHE A 189 11.48 15.06 1.82
N SER A 190 12.20 15.28 0.70
CA SER A 190 13.58 14.83 0.53
C SER A 190 14.52 15.25 1.69
N PRO A 191 14.50 16.50 2.17
CA PRO A 191 15.31 16.88 3.34
C PRO A 191 14.88 16.19 4.64
N ILE A 192 13.59 15.88 4.78
CA ILE A 192 13.04 15.23 5.98
C ILE A 192 13.42 13.75 6.00
N GLN A 193 13.44 13.11 4.84
CA GLN A 193 13.75 11.68 4.68
C GLN A 193 15.23 11.43 4.36
N ALA A 194 16.02 12.48 4.10
CA ALA A 194 17.40 12.40 3.64
C ALA A 194 17.56 11.53 2.36
N LEU A 195 16.56 11.56 1.48
CA LEU A 195 16.48 10.78 0.25
C LEU A 195 16.33 11.70 -0.96
N ASN A 196 16.89 11.30 -2.09
CA ASN A 196 16.59 11.89 -3.39
C ASN A 196 15.31 11.21 -3.91
N LEU A 197 14.18 11.87 -3.73
CA LEU A 197 12.89 11.39 -4.21
C LEU A 197 12.76 11.73 -5.70
N GLU A 198 12.32 10.78 -6.49
CA GLU A 198 11.99 11.00 -7.91
C GLU A 198 10.71 11.81 -8.02
N ASP A 199 10.65 12.67 -9.04
CA ASP A 199 9.47 13.50 -9.33
C ASP A 199 8.72 12.87 -10.52
N PHE A 200 7.47 12.45 -10.27
CA PHE A 200 6.63 11.86 -11.32
C PHE A 200 5.64 12.91 -11.85
N PRO A 201 5.41 12.98 -13.17
CA PRO A 201 4.51 13.98 -13.76
C PRO A 201 3.09 13.96 -13.19
N THR A 202 2.62 12.79 -12.73
CA THR A 202 1.27 12.60 -12.17
C THR A 202 1.19 12.82 -10.67
N GLN A 203 2.31 13.00 -9.96
CA GLN A 203 2.37 12.94 -8.49
C GLN A 203 1.43 13.90 -7.77
N ALA A 204 1.25 15.12 -8.30
CA ALA A 204 0.29 16.07 -7.74
C ALA A 204 -1.15 15.56 -7.84
N SER A 205 -1.51 14.92 -8.96
CA SER A 205 -2.79 14.25 -9.17
C SER A 205 -2.93 13.03 -8.28
N ASP A 206 -1.89 12.20 -8.22
CA ASP A 206 -1.84 10.96 -7.45
C ASP A 206 -2.05 11.24 -5.97
N GLY A 207 -1.38 12.27 -5.44
CA GLY A 207 -1.59 12.74 -4.08
C GLY A 207 -2.99 13.30 -3.85
N HIS A 208 -3.52 14.13 -4.75
CA HIS A 208 -4.86 14.70 -4.63
C HIS A 208 -5.94 13.60 -4.56
N HIS A 209 -5.85 12.59 -5.42
CA HIS A 209 -6.82 11.51 -5.47
C HIS A 209 -6.58 10.44 -4.40
N GLY A 210 -5.31 10.14 -4.09
CA GLY A 210 -4.91 9.16 -3.11
C GLY A 210 -5.32 9.50 -1.66
N VAL A 211 -5.54 10.78 -1.33
CA VAL A 211 -6.15 11.18 -0.03
C VAL A 211 -7.49 10.45 0.23
N LYS A 212 -8.21 10.05 -0.81
CA LYS A 212 -9.45 9.29 -0.67
C LYS A 212 -9.23 7.89 -0.07
N LEU A 213 -8.03 7.31 -0.19
CA LEU A 213 -7.67 6.06 0.49
C LEU A 213 -7.82 6.20 2.01
N TYR A 214 -7.30 7.29 2.56
CA TYR A 214 -7.42 7.58 3.99
C TYR A 214 -8.86 7.77 4.41
N ARG A 215 -9.61 8.63 3.71
CA ARG A 215 -11.01 8.95 4.02
C ARG A 215 -11.95 7.75 3.92
N ALA A 216 -11.69 6.85 2.98
CA ALA A 216 -12.55 5.69 2.75
C ALA A 216 -12.36 4.59 3.81
N ASN A 217 -11.22 4.54 4.49
CA ASN A 217 -10.83 3.34 5.23
C ASN A 217 -10.45 3.57 6.70
N PHE A 218 -9.73 4.66 7.05
CA PHE A 218 -9.13 4.79 8.39
C PHE A 218 -10.16 4.77 9.51
N ILE A 219 -11.19 5.60 9.43
CA ILE A 219 -12.18 5.71 10.51
C ILE A 219 -12.90 4.38 10.71
N GLU A 220 -13.34 3.75 9.62
CA GLU A 220 -14.05 2.47 9.69
C GLU A 220 -13.18 1.39 10.37
N ARG A 221 -11.92 1.25 9.94
CA ARG A 221 -10.99 0.23 10.46
C ARG A 221 -10.57 0.50 11.90
N LEU A 222 -10.35 1.76 12.25
CA LEU A 222 -9.99 2.14 13.62
C LEU A 222 -11.08 1.77 14.63
N PHE A 223 -12.34 2.00 14.27
CA PHE A 223 -13.48 1.76 15.17
C PHE A 223 -14.05 0.34 15.08
N LYS A 224 -13.87 -0.37 13.95
CA LYS A 224 -14.41 -1.72 13.73
C LYS A 224 -13.35 -2.65 13.13
N PRO A 225 -12.18 -2.84 13.80
CA PRO A 225 -11.16 -3.73 13.28
C PRO A 225 -11.64 -5.17 13.23
N GLN A 226 -11.18 -5.90 12.22
CA GLN A 226 -11.45 -7.32 12.04
C GLN A 226 -10.19 -8.14 12.37
N PRO A 227 -10.33 -9.33 12.96
CA PRO A 227 -9.20 -10.22 13.14
C PRO A 227 -8.69 -10.68 11.76
N ARG A 228 -7.42 -10.38 11.46
CA ARG A 228 -6.80 -10.64 10.17
C ARG A 228 -5.67 -11.63 10.31
N HIS A 229 -5.98 -12.91 10.18
CA HIS A 229 -4.99 -13.98 10.26
C HIS A 229 -4.58 -14.45 8.87
N THR A 230 -3.31 -14.78 8.73
CA THR A 230 -2.78 -15.36 7.49
C THR A 230 -1.78 -16.47 7.77
N THR A 231 -1.72 -17.44 6.88
CA THR A 231 -0.71 -18.50 6.81
C THR A 231 0.30 -18.27 5.69
N VAL A 232 0.11 -17.21 4.90
CA VAL A 232 1.08 -16.80 3.88
C VAL A 232 2.39 -16.41 4.58
N PRO A 233 3.56 -16.89 4.13
CA PRO A 233 4.85 -16.44 4.64
C PRO A 233 5.01 -14.92 4.49
N ILE A 234 5.31 -14.23 5.60
CA ILE A 234 5.42 -12.78 5.63
C ILE A 234 6.86 -12.36 5.91
N GLN A 235 7.38 -11.47 5.08
CA GLN A 235 8.60 -10.71 5.36
C GLN A 235 8.23 -9.27 5.69
N LEU A 236 8.81 -8.73 6.77
CA LEU A 236 8.66 -7.31 7.12
C LEU A 236 9.95 -6.56 6.85
N VAL A 237 9.82 -5.46 6.13
CA VAL A 237 10.87 -4.44 6.00
C VAL A 237 10.40 -3.21 6.76
N ILE A 238 11.00 -2.95 7.92
CA ILE A 238 10.61 -1.89 8.85
C ILE A 238 11.73 -0.85 8.88
N PRO A 239 11.59 0.27 8.15
CA PRO A 239 12.57 1.36 8.23
C PRO A 239 12.53 2.00 9.61
N THR A 240 13.64 1.94 10.34
CA THR A 240 13.68 2.41 11.74
C THR A 240 13.66 3.94 11.89
N GLN A 241 13.90 4.66 10.80
CA GLN A 241 13.88 6.13 10.74
C GLN A 241 12.67 6.69 9.99
N ASP A 242 11.66 5.85 9.72
CA ASP A 242 10.42 6.29 9.09
C ASP A 242 9.75 7.38 9.93
N LYS A 243 9.32 8.45 9.27
CA LYS A 243 8.68 9.62 9.91
C LYS A 243 7.17 9.49 10.03
N PHE A 244 6.57 8.44 9.46
CA PHE A 244 5.13 8.23 9.40
C PHE A 244 4.70 6.96 10.11
N VAL A 245 5.43 5.86 9.93
CA VAL A 245 5.13 4.53 10.44
C VAL A 245 6.22 4.10 11.41
N THR A 246 5.95 4.14 12.70
CA THR A 246 6.95 3.74 13.69
C THR A 246 7.07 2.22 13.78
N PRO A 247 8.25 1.67 14.12
CA PRO A 247 8.43 0.23 14.28
C PRO A 247 7.46 -0.42 15.28
N ALA A 248 7.01 0.33 16.28
CA ALA A 248 6.10 -0.17 17.31
C ALA A 248 4.74 -0.67 16.76
N LEU A 249 4.31 -0.18 15.59
CA LEU A 249 3.10 -0.68 14.93
C LEU A 249 3.15 -2.16 14.55
N PHE A 250 4.33 -2.76 14.54
CA PHE A 250 4.56 -4.16 14.21
C PHE A 250 4.81 -5.06 15.43
N ASP A 251 4.81 -4.50 16.66
CA ASP A 251 5.17 -5.23 17.89
C ASP A 251 4.32 -6.48 18.14
N TYR A 252 3.05 -6.50 17.74
CA TYR A 252 2.14 -7.63 17.98
C TYR A 252 1.80 -8.45 16.72
N LEU A 253 2.55 -8.28 15.65
CA LEU A 253 2.23 -8.92 14.38
C LEU A 253 2.25 -10.45 14.43
N GLY A 254 3.09 -11.06 15.26
CA GLY A 254 3.15 -12.51 15.44
C GLY A 254 1.83 -13.17 15.88
N GLN A 255 0.84 -12.39 16.34
CA GLN A 255 -0.51 -12.89 16.61
C GLN A 255 -1.30 -13.18 15.33
N TRP A 256 -0.95 -12.54 14.23
CA TRP A 256 -1.74 -12.51 13.01
C TRP A 256 -1.11 -13.27 11.85
N ALA A 257 0.21 -13.42 11.87
CA ALA A 257 0.98 -14.14 10.86
C ALA A 257 1.67 -15.34 11.52
N SER A 258 1.38 -16.54 11.06
CA SER A 258 1.90 -17.79 11.64
C SER A 258 3.22 -18.25 11.02
N ARG A 259 3.73 -17.58 10.00
CA ARG A 259 4.99 -17.88 9.30
C ARG A 259 5.71 -16.62 8.88
#